data_1daa7ba02dfeb4b31c39136a5ab5f4f3
#
_entry.id   1daa7ba02dfeb4b31c39136a5ab5f4f3
#
_cell.length_a   1.000
_cell.length_b   1.000
_cell.length_c   1.000
_cell.angle_alpha   90.00
_cell.angle_beta   90.00
_cell.angle_gamma   90.00
#
_symmetry.space_group_name_H-M   'P 1'
#
loop_
_entity.id
_entity.type
_entity.pdbx_description
1 polymer ?
#
loop_
_entity_poly.entity_id
_entity_poly.type
_entity_poly.pdbx_seq_one_letter_code
_entity_poly.pdbx_strand_id
1 'polypeptide(L)'
;MSVSQHWEKEKYEKNARFVSDYGEELIEWLSPKKDEYILDLGCGDGVLTKKISEYGCKVLGLDGSQKFVEATRKLGVHAIQGDAQNMNFENEFEAIFSNAALHWMTDSNKVLEGVSKALKKGGRFVVEMGCKGNVEKIENAMFEVTQKHNFKAVKCWFFPTEKEEKELLKKYGLKVKKMISFSRPTLLPTGIKGWLQTFSAPALVNVPMEMHEKLIDEIAEKVEKELEKNEKGQIIADYVRLRFEAVKE
;
A
#
# COMPACT_ATOMS: atom_id res chain seq x y z
N MET A 1 -15.54 6.86 9.13
CA MET A 1 -14.46 7.63 9.78
C MET A 1 -13.16 7.06 9.24
N SER A 2 -12.36 7.88 8.53
CA SER A 2 -11.03 7.46 8.09
C SER A 2 -10.16 7.27 9.32
N VAL A 3 -9.62 6.08 9.52
CA VAL A 3 -8.63 5.83 10.56
C VAL A 3 -7.38 6.63 10.18
N SER A 4 -7.06 7.69 10.91
CA SER A 4 -5.84 8.46 10.68
C SER A 4 -4.64 7.57 10.96
N GLN A 5 -3.96 7.16 9.91
CA GLN A 5 -2.75 6.35 10.01
C GLN A 5 -1.59 7.24 10.44
N HIS A 6 -1.12 7.08 11.67
CA HIS A 6 0.11 7.70 12.15
C HIS A 6 1.30 6.80 11.82
N TRP A 7 1.89 7.02 10.65
CA TRP A 7 3.11 6.33 10.25
C TRP A 7 4.33 6.90 10.99
N GLU A 8 5.06 6.04 11.69
CA GLU A 8 6.36 6.37 12.27
C GLU A 8 7.45 6.06 11.24
N LYS A 9 8.01 7.10 10.60
CA LYS A 9 8.99 7.01 9.51
C LYS A 9 10.16 6.08 9.85
N GLU A 10 10.74 6.21 11.04
CA GLU A 10 11.91 5.41 11.45
C GLU A 10 11.60 3.91 11.56
N LYS A 11 10.41 3.56 12.04
CA LYS A 11 9.96 2.17 12.07
C LYS A 11 9.71 1.64 10.65
N TYR A 12 9.12 2.47 9.78
CA TYR A 12 8.88 2.10 8.40
C TYR A 12 10.19 1.87 7.63
N GLU A 13 11.15 2.77 7.71
CA GLU A 13 12.46 2.63 7.06
C GLU A 13 13.20 1.35 7.51
N LYS A 14 13.12 1.01 8.78
CA LYS A 14 13.77 -0.20 9.33
C LYS A 14 13.08 -1.50 8.96
N ASN A 15 11.74 -1.49 8.92
CA ASN A 15 10.92 -2.70 8.86
C ASN A 15 10.29 -2.96 7.49
N ALA A 16 10.19 -1.94 6.63
CA ALA A 16 9.40 -2.00 5.40
C ALA A 16 10.16 -1.49 4.15
N ARG A 17 11.49 -1.30 4.19
CA ARG A 17 12.27 -0.83 3.03
C ARG A 17 12.14 -1.72 1.81
N PHE A 18 11.94 -3.03 2.00
CA PHE A 18 11.69 -3.97 0.92
C PHE A 18 10.50 -3.57 0.02
N VAL A 19 9.56 -2.76 0.53
CA VAL A 19 8.41 -2.27 -0.26
C VAL A 19 8.88 -1.39 -1.42
N SER A 20 9.85 -0.51 -1.17
CA SER A 20 10.42 0.35 -2.22
C SER A 20 11.30 -0.44 -3.19
N ASP A 21 12.07 -1.41 -2.69
CA ASP A 21 12.97 -2.22 -3.52
C ASP A 21 12.17 -3.06 -4.55
N TYR A 22 11.05 -3.64 -4.14
CA TYR A 22 10.14 -4.36 -5.05
C TYR A 22 9.35 -3.45 -5.99
N GLY A 23 9.22 -2.16 -5.67
CA GLY A 23 8.49 -1.20 -6.49
C GLY A 23 9.21 -0.80 -7.79
N GLU A 24 10.51 -1.10 -7.94
CA GLU A 24 11.27 -0.76 -9.14
C GLU A 24 10.72 -1.46 -10.39
N GLU A 25 10.37 -2.75 -10.29
CA GLU A 25 9.76 -3.49 -11.40
C GLU A 25 8.41 -2.86 -11.84
N LEU A 26 7.70 -2.19 -10.93
CA LEU A 26 6.46 -1.53 -11.27
C LEU A 26 6.68 -0.26 -12.12
N ILE A 27 7.85 0.39 -11.98
CA ILE A 27 8.23 1.53 -12.84
C ILE A 27 8.39 1.08 -14.30
N GLU A 28 8.82 -0.15 -14.55
CA GLU A 28 8.87 -0.70 -15.91
C GLU A 28 7.46 -0.80 -16.54
N TRP A 29 6.46 -1.22 -15.73
CA TRP A 29 5.07 -1.23 -16.16
C TRP A 29 4.53 0.18 -16.39
N LEU A 30 4.89 1.14 -15.54
CA LEU A 30 4.55 2.55 -15.72
C LEU A 30 5.12 3.11 -17.03
N SER A 31 6.33 2.67 -17.39
CA SER A 31 7.03 3.14 -18.61
C SER A 31 6.98 4.67 -18.73
N PRO A 32 7.57 5.43 -17.76
CA PRO A 32 7.47 6.88 -17.71
C PRO A 32 8.10 7.51 -18.96
N LYS A 33 7.48 8.56 -19.47
CA LYS A 33 8.01 9.30 -20.64
C LYS A 33 8.34 10.72 -20.24
N LYS A 34 9.38 11.26 -20.87
CA LYS A 34 9.78 12.65 -20.68
C LYS A 34 8.58 13.59 -20.87
N ASP A 35 8.50 14.61 -20.02
CA ASP A 35 7.47 15.65 -20.00
C ASP A 35 6.06 15.21 -19.59
N GLU A 36 5.83 13.92 -19.31
CA GLU A 36 4.55 13.47 -18.70
C GLU A 36 4.38 14.08 -17.30
N TYR A 37 3.14 14.37 -16.93
CA TYR A 37 2.77 14.69 -15.55
C TYR A 37 2.19 13.46 -14.89
N ILE A 38 2.84 12.96 -13.86
CA ILE A 38 2.53 11.69 -13.19
C ILE A 38 2.16 11.96 -11.74
N LEU A 39 1.05 11.37 -11.27
CA LEU A 39 0.70 11.35 -9.85
C LEU A 39 1.22 10.04 -9.22
N ASP A 40 1.99 10.16 -8.15
CA ASP A 40 2.33 9.02 -7.28
C ASP A 40 1.38 9.01 -6.08
N LEU A 41 0.43 8.08 -6.11
CA LEU A 41 -0.68 7.97 -5.17
C LEU A 41 -0.31 7.07 -3.98
N GLY A 42 -0.08 7.68 -2.81
CA GLY A 42 0.52 7.03 -1.66
C GLY A 42 2.05 6.98 -1.79
N CYS A 43 2.67 8.15 -2.02
CA CYS A 43 4.08 8.25 -2.38
C CYS A 43 5.06 7.85 -1.25
N GLY A 44 4.58 7.71 -0.02
CA GLY A 44 5.38 7.32 1.12
C GLY A 44 6.61 8.22 1.34
N ASP A 45 7.77 7.61 1.51
CA ASP A 45 9.05 8.31 1.70
C ASP A 45 9.62 8.97 0.44
N GLY A 46 8.97 8.77 -0.71
CA GLY A 46 9.30 9.40 -1.99
C GLY A 46 10.44 8.76 -2.79
N VAL A 47 10.96 7.62 -2.36
CA VAL A 47 12.07 6.95 -3.07
C VAL A 47 11.67 6.59 -4.51
N LEU A 48 10.51 5.96 -4.70
CA LEU A 48 10.00 5.63 -6.04
C LEU A 48 9.58 6.89 -6.82
N THR A 49 8.96 7.86 -6.15
CA THR A 49 8.60 9.16 -6.75
C THR A 49 9.83 9.85 -7.36
N LYS A 50 10.95 9.84 -6.61
CA LYS A 50 12.22 10.38 -7.08
C LYS A 50 12.74 9.63 -8.30
N LYS A 51 12.74 8.29 -8.26
CA LYS A 51 13.16 7.46 -9.41
C LYS A 51 12.33 7.74 -10.65
N ILE A 52 10.99 7.87 -10.52
CA ILE A 52 10.11 8.21 -11.65
C ILE A 52 10.49 9.58 -12.21
N SER A 53 10.81 10.58 -11.37
CA SER A 53 11.19 11.92 -11.82
C SER A 53 12.50 11.94 -12.65
N GLU A 54 13.38 10.97 -12.43
CA GLU A 54 14.67 10.85 -13.15
C GLU A 54 14.51 10.48 -14.64
N TYR A 55 13.32 10.01 -15.04
CA TYR A 55 12.96 9.81 -16.45
C TYR A 55 12.62 11.12 -17.18
N GLY A 56 12.73 12.27 -16.51
CA GLY A 56 12.37 13.56 -17.08
C GLY A 56 10.88 13.90 -17.01
N CYS A 57 10.12 13.18 -16.18
CA CYS A 57 8.71 13.44 -15.91
C CYS A 57 8.55 14.54 -14.86
N LYS A 58 7.42 15.24 -14.90
CA LYS A 58 6.92 15.99 -13.74
C LYS A 58 6.17 15.00 -12.84
N VAL A 59 6.53 14.93 -11.57
CA VAL A 59 5.87 14.01 -10.63
C VAL A 59 5.32 14.79 -9.46
N LEU A 60 4.07 14.50 -9.09
CA LEU A 60 3.42 14.96 -7.87
C LEU A 60 3.20 13.75 -6.96
N GLY A 61 3.81 13.76 -5.77
CA GLY A 61 3.47 12.79 -4.72
C GLY A 61 2.24 13.23 -3.95
N LEU A 62 1.34 12.30 -3.65
CA LEU A 62 0.23 12.48 -2.72
C LEU A 62 0.28 11.42 -1.64
N ASP A 63 0.29 11.83 -0.37
CA ASP A 63 0.26 10.92 0.77
C ASP A 63 -0.58 11.48 1.92
N GLY A 64 -1.23 10.61 2.68
CA GLY A 64 -2.02 11.00 3.86
C GLY A 64 -1.17 11.46 5.03
N SER A 65 0.10 11.05 5.09
CA SER A 65 1.03 11.37 6.18
C SER A 65 1.86 12.60 5.86
N GLN A 66 1.71 13.65 6.66
CA GLN A 66 2.55 14.85 6.56
C GLN A 66 4.05 14.52 6.67
N LYS A 67 4.43 13.56 7.52
CA LYS A 67 5.83 13.13 7.68
C LYS A 67 6.41 12.53 6.39
N PHE A 68 5.63 11.75 5.66
CA PHE A 68 6.03 11.19 4.37
C PHE A 68 6.11 12.27 3.29
N VAL A 69 5.15 13.18 3.24
CA VAL A 69 5.20 14.34 2.34
C VAL A 69 6.48 15.15 2.54
N GLU A 70 6.85 15.42 3.79
CA GLU A 70 8.10 16.13 4.11
C GLU A 70 9.35 15.34 3.71
N ALA A 71 9.32 14.01 3.87
CA ALA A 71 10.41 13.15 3.43
C ALA A 71 10.58 13.20 1.91
N THR A 72 9.48 13.08 1.17
CA THR A 72 9.46 13.18 -0.31
C THR A 72 9.99 14.54 -0.78
N ARG A 73 9.55 15.64 -0.15
CA ARG A 73 10.04 16.99 -0.47
C ARG A 73 11.54 17.16 -0.24
N LYS A 74 12.11 16.51 0.78
CA LYS A 74 13.57 16.51 1.04
C LYS A 74 14.38 15.85 -0.07
N LEU A 75 13.77 14.97 -0.87
CA LEU A 75 14.38 14.38 -2.07
C LEU A 75 14.30 15.30 -3.30
N GLY A 76 13.75 16.51 -3.15
CA GLY A 76 13.59 17.47 -4.26
C GLY A 76 12.42 17.18 -5.17
N VAL A 77 11.42 16.39 -4.72
CA VAL A 77 10.21 16.08 -5.47
C VAL A 77 9.01 16.83 -4.87
N HIS A 78 8.10 17.30 -5.72
CA HIS A 78 6.87 17.91 -5.26
C HIS A 78 5.95 16.85 -4.63
N ALA A 79 5.45 17.14 -3.43
CA ALA A 79 4.48 16.29 -2.76
C ALA A 79 3.48 17.13 -1.97
N ILE A 80 2.25 16.63 -1.85
CA ILE A 80 1.17 17.25 -1.08
C ILE A 80 0.57 16.25 -0.11
N GLN A 81 0.12 16.75 1.03
CA GLN A 81 -0.70 15.96 1.92
C GLN A 81 -2.15 15.94 1.41
N GLY A 82 -2.73 14.75 1.34
CA GLY A 82 -4.12 14.59 0.93
C GLY A 82 -4.65 13.19 1.13
N ASP A 83 -5.98 13.08 1.15
CA ASP A 83 -6.66 11.78 1.20
C ASP A 83 -7.00 11.35 -0.23
N ALA A 84 -6.46 10.22 -0.64
CA ALA A 84 -6.74 9.62 -1.95
C ALA A 84 -8.23 9.32 -2.20
N GLN A 85 -9.01 9.19 -1.12
CA GLN A 85 -10.46 9.01 -1.20
C GLN A 85 -11.23 10.33 -1.42
N ASN A 86 -10.53 11.47 -1.43
CA ASN A 86 -11.11 12.82 -1.62
C ASN A 86 -10.27 13.65 -2.58
N MET A 87 -9.70 13.05 -3.62
CA MET A 87 -8.92 13.76 -4.64
C MET A 87 -9.82 14.71 -5.46
N ASN A 88 -9.26 15.87 -5.79
CA ASN A 88 -9.96 16.92 -6.57
C ASN A 88 -9.12 17.35 -7.78
N PHE A 89 -8.64 16.38 -8.57
CA PHE A 89 -7.92 16.59 -9.83
C PHE A 89 -8.85 16.26 -11.01
N GLU A 90 -8.71 17.02 -12.11
CA GLU A 90 -9.52 16.81 -13.31
C GLU A 90 -8.68 16.82 -14.58
N ASN A 91 -8.52 15.66 -15.23
CA ASN A 91 -7.81 15.50 -16.52
C ASN A 91 -6.39 16.13 -16.52
N GLU A 92 -5.64 15.92 -15.44
CA GLU A 92 -4.32 16.52 -15.27
C GLU A 92 -3.17 15.58 -15.61
N PHE A 93 -3.32 14.27 -15.35
CA PHE A 93 -2.21 13.33 -15.38
C PHE A 93 -2.25 12.40 -16.59
N GLU A 94 -1.08 12.23 -17.25
CA GLU A 94 -0.86 11.19 -18.26
C GLU A 94 -0.79 9.80 -17.62
N ALA A 95 -0.32 9.72 -16.35
CA ALA A 95 -0.30 8.47 -15.61
C ALA A 95 -0.53 8.70 -14.11
N ILE A 96 -1.08 7.68 -13.46
CA ILE A 96 -1.12 7.57 -12.00
C ILE A 96 -0.40 6.27 -11.63
N PHE A 97 0.51 6.38 -10.68
CA PHE A 97 1.27 5.28 -10.13
C PHE A 97 0.87 5.05 -8.68
N SER A 98 0.81 3.81 -8.21
CA SER A 98 0.63 3.52 -6.80
C SER A 98 1.29 2.20 -6.43
N ASN A 99 2.21 2.23 -5.48
CA ASN A 99 2.88 1.05 -4.98
C ASN A 99 2.58 0.83 -3.50
N ALA A 100 2.03 -0.33 -3.17
CA ALA A 100 1.75 -0.80 -1.80
C ALA A 100 0.91 0.18 -0.93
N ALA A 101 0.08 1.01 -1.55
CA ALA A 101 -0.72 2.02 -0.87
C ALA A 101 -2.24 1.78 -0.92
N LEU A 102 -2.79 1.35 -2.08
CA LEU A 102 -4.25 1.29 -2.26
C LEU A 102 -4.99 0.40 -1.27
N HIS A 103 -4.38 -0.68 -0.81
CA HIS A 103 -5.02 -1.57 0.15
C HIS A 103 -5.25 -0.95 1.53
N TRP A 104 -4.64 0.20 1.82
CA TRP A 104 -4.91 1.02 3.01
C TRP A 104 -6.12 1.95 2.86
N MET A 105 -6.58 2.15 1.62
CA MET A 105 -7.68 3.03 1.26
C MET A 105 -8.97 2.21 1.16
N THR A 106 -9.69 2.08 2.27
CA THR A 106 -10.80 1.12 2.41
C THR A 106 -12.03 1.45 1.57
N ASP A 107 -12.20 2.71 1.12
CA ASP A 107 -13.23 3.10 0.15
C ASP A 107 -12.67 3.15 -1.28
N SER A 108 -12.43 1.97 -1.85
CA SER A 108 -11.90 1.83 -3.21
C SER A 108 -12.77 2.50 -4.27
N ASN A 109 -14.09 2.64 -4.05
CA ASN A 109 -14.97 3.34 -4.98
C ASN A 109 -14.60 4.80 -5.12
N LYS A 110 -14.37 5.51 -4.00
CA LYS A 110 -13.94 6.91 -4.02
C LYS A 110 -12.57 7.09 -4.64
N VAL A 111 -11.64 6.19 -4.34
CA VAL A 111 -10.29 6.24 -4.92
C VAL A 111 -10.36 6.11 -6.44
N LEU A 112 -11.06 5.09 -6.95
CA LEU A 112 -11.14 4.84 -8.39
C LEU A 112 -11.96 5.92 -9.14
N GLU A 113 -12.97 6.50 -8.49
CA GLU A 113 -13.67 7.69 -9.02
C GLU A 113 -12.70 8.87 -9.16
N GLY A 114 -11.90 9.16 -8.12
CA GLY A 114 -10.89 10.21 -8.14
C GLY A 114 -9.81 9.96 -9.18
N VAL A 115 -9.29 8.73 -9.27
CA VAL A 115 -8.31 8.31 -10.28
C VAL A 115 -8.86 8.51 -11.71
N SER A 116 -10.10 8.06 -11.95
CA SER A 116 -10.73 8.24 -13.26
C SER A 116 -10.90 9.70 -13.63
N LYS A 117 -11.28 10.58 -12.69
CA LYS A 117 -11.38 12.03 -12.94
C LYS A 117 -10.01 12.65 -13.20
N ALA A 118 -9.00 12.29 -12.41
CA ALA A 118 -7.66 12.86 -12.45
C ALA A 118 -6.88 12.52 -13.72
N LEU A 119 -7.07 11.30 -14.27
CA LEU A 119 -6.42 10.88 -15.50
C LEU A 119 -6.96 11.62 -16.72
N LYS A 120 -6.07 11.97 -17.64
CA LYS A 120 -6.43 12.35 -19.02
C LYS A 120 -7.02 11.15 -19.76
N LYS A 121 -7.81 11.41 -20.81
CA LYS A 121 -8.27 10.35 -21.71
C LYS A 121 -7.06 9.64 -22.31
N GLY A 122 -7.07 8.30 -22.28
CA GLY A 122 -5.92 7.47 -22.67
C GLY A 122 -4.79 7.41 -21.65
N GLY A 123 -4.91 8.11 -20.52
CA GLY A 123 -3.97 8.04 -19.40
C GLY A 123 -4.01 6.68 -18.72
N ARG A 124 -2.89 6.25 -18.13
CA ARG A 124 -2.72 4.93 -17.52
C ARG A 124 -2.64 4.96 -16.00
N PHE A 125 -3.22 3.96 -15.38
CA PHE A 125 -3.14 3.71 -13.94
C PHE A 125 -2.37 2.42 -13.70
N VAL A 126 -1.22 2.51 -13.03
CA VAL A 126 -0.31 1.39 -12.79
C VAL A 126 -0.14 1.19 -11.30
N VAL A 127 -0.45 -0.01 -10.84
CA VAL A 127 -0.59 -0.32 -9.42
C VAL A 127 0.04 -1.64 -9.05
N GLU A 128 0.66 -1.68 -7.86
CA GLU A 128 0.87 -2.90 -7.11
C GLU A 128 0.29 -2.75 -5.69
N MET A 129 -0.55 -3.70 -5.29
CA MET A 129 -1.19 -3.69 -3.97
C MET A 129 -1.32 -5.11 -3.40
N GLY A 130 -1.78 -5.25 -2.15
CA GLY A 130 -2.14 -6.54 -1.60
C GLY A 130 -3.37 -7.12 -2.30
N CYS A 131 -3.37 -8.43 -2.51
CA CYS A 131 -4.46 -9.22 -3.10
C CYS A 131 -5.07 -10.14 -2.04
N LYS A 132 -6.19 -10.79 -2.33
CA LYS A 132 -6.75 -11.81 -1.44
C LYS A 132 -5.71 -12.85 -1.06
N GLY A 133 -5.63 -13.18 0.22
CA GLY A 133 -4.59 -14.05 0.79
C GLY A 133 -3.33 -13.32 1.25
N ASN A 134 -3.21 -12.00 0.99
CA ASN A 134 -2.06 -11.22 1.42
C ASN A 134 -2.02 -11.13 2.95
N VAL A 135 -0.91 -11.58 3.54
CA VAL A 135 -0.68 -11.64 5.00
C VAL A 135 -1.85 -12.27 5.79
N GLU A 136 -2.52 -13.23 5.17
CA GLU A 136 -3.76 -13.81 5.70
C GLU A 136 -3.55 -14.50 7.05
N LYS A 137 -2.41 -15.18 7.24
CA LYS A 137 -2.06 -15.80 8.51
C LYS A 137 -1.90 -14.76 9.62
N ILE A 138 -1.28 -13.63 9.30
CA ILE A 138 -1.08 -12.53 10.26
C ILE A 138 -2.44 -11.88 10.58
N GLU A 139 -3.25 -11.59 9.58
CA GLU A 139 -4.58 -10.99 9.76
C GLU A 139 -5.49 -11.89 10.61
N ASN A 140 -5.53 -13.19 10.32
CA ASN A 140 -6.31 -14.16 11.09
C ASN A 140 -5.84 -14.24 12.54
N ALA A 141 -4.53 -14.28 12.78
CA ALA A 141 -3.99 -14.30 14.14
C ALA A 141 -4.36 -13.04 14.93
N MET A 142 -4.36 -11.85 14.28
CA MET A 142 -4.82 -10.61 14.92
C MET A 142 -6.29 -10.70 15.34
N PHE A 143 -7.17 -11.19 14.47
CA PHE A 143 -8.59 -11.36 14.82
C PHE A 143 -8.79 -12.36 15.95
N GLU A 144 -8.16 -13.52 15.89
CA GLU A 144 -8.31 -14.58 16.89
C GLU A 144 -7.78 -14.16 18.27
N VAL A 145 -6.58 -13.55 18.33
CA VAL A 145 -5.98 -13.12 19.61
C VAL A 145 -6.78 -11.97 20.22
N THR A 146 -7.18 -10.97 19.43
CA THR A 146 -8.00 -9.88 19.97
C THR A 146 -9.35 -10.38 20.49
N GLN A 147 -9.99 -11.31 19.77
CA GLN A 147 -11.27 -11.92 20.21
C GLN A 147 -11.13 -12.70 21.52
N LYS A 148 -10.04 -13.44 21.73
CA LYS A 148 -9.72 -14.14 22.97
C LYS A 148 -9.69 -13.20 24.17
N HIS A 149 -9.29 -11.95 23.97
CA HIS A 149 -9.27 -10.90 25.00
C HIS A 149 -10.54 -10.03 25.03
N ASN A 150 -11.63 -10.47 24.37
CA ASN A 150 -12.89 -9.73 24.24
C ASN A 150 -12.77 -8.38 23.53
N PHE A 151 -11.76 -8.21 22.69
CA PHE A 151 -11.62 -7.06 21.78
C PHE A 151 -11.98 -7.47 20.36
N LYS A 152 -12.24 -6.47 19.52
CA LYS A 152 -12.51 -6.68 18.10
C LYS A 152 -11.51 -5.90 17.25
N ALA A 153 -10.60 -6.61 16.59
CA ALA A 153 -9.76 -6.01 15.57
C ALA A 153 -10.61 -5.45 14.41
N VAL A 154 -10.15 -4.36 13.82
CA VAL A 154 -10.80 -3.74 12.67
C VAL A 154 -10.14 -4.25 11.40
N LYS A 155 -10.94 -4.60 10.39
CA LYS A 155 -10.43 -4.88 9.05
C LYS A 155 -9.97 -3.56 8.43
N CYS A 156 -8.66 -3.33 8.40
CA CYS A 156 -8.05 -2.08 7.97
C CYS A 156 -7.45 -2.15 6.56
N TRP A 157 -7.51 -3.31 5.90
CA TRP A 157 -7.03 -3.50 4.53
C TRP A 157 -8.14 -3.95 3.59
N PHE A 158 -8.03 -3.51 2.36
CA PHE A 158 -8.82 -4.01 1.23
C PHE A 158 -7.92 -4.85 0.33
N PHE A 159 -8.11 -6.16 0.36
CA PHE A 159 -7.38 -7.13 -0.46
C PHE A 159 -8.35 -7.80 -1.45
N PRO A 160 -8.56 -7.21 -2.64
CA PRO A 160 -9.46 -7.77 -3.63
C PRO A 160 -8.87 -9.00 -4.32
N THR A 161 -9.73 -9.82 -4.91
CA THR A 161 -9.37 -10.76 -5.96
C THR A 161 -9.16 -10.00 -7.29
N GLU A 162 -8.47 -10.62 -8.26
CA GLU A 162 -8.37 -10.05 -9.62
C GLU A 162 -9.74 -9.74 -10.24
N LYS A 163 -10.73 -10.60 -10.01
CA LYS A 163 -12.07 -10.43 -10.53
C LYS A 163 -12.76 -9.20 -9.94
N GLU A 164 -12.72 -9.06 -8.61
CA GLU A 164 -13.33 -7.93 -7.92
C GLU A 164 -12.68 -6.61 -8.35
N GLU A 165 -11.34 -6.55 -8.42
CA GLU A 165 -10.64 -5.33 -8.83
C GLU A 165 -10.94 -4.98 -10.30
N LYS A 166 -10.98 -5.96 -11.19
CA LYS A 166 -11.33 -5.77 -12.60
C LYS A 166 -12.75 -5.22 -12.79
N GLU A 167 -13.71 -5.70 -11.99
CA GLU A 167 -15.09 -5.21 -12.02
C GLU A 167 -15.15 -3.76 -11.49
N LEU A 168 -14.41 -3.44 -10.43
CA LEU A 168 -14.32 -2.08 -9.91
C LEU A 168 -13.70 -1.12 -10.92
N LEU A 169 -12.56 -1.46 -11.50
CA LEU A 169 -11.89 -0.65 -12.53
C LEU A 169 -12.84 -0.37 -13.71
N LYS A 170 -13.52 -1.40 -14.20
CA LYS A 170 -14.50 -1.26 -15.30
C LYS A 170 -15.63 -0.29 -14.95
N LYS A 171 -16.14 -0.32 -13.72
CA LYS A 171 -17.20 0.57 -13.25
C LYS A 171 -16.84 2.05 -13.41
N TYR A 172 -15.55 2.38 -13.28
CA TYR A 172 -15.04 3.76 -13.38
C TYR A 172 -14.38 4.07 -14.73
N GLY A 173 -14.64 3.29 -15.78
CA GLY A 173 -14.13 3.53 -17.13
C GLY A 173 -12.62 3.29 -17.27
N LEU A 174 -12.04 2.47 -16.39
CA LEU A 174 -10.64 2.08 -16.41
C LEU A 174 -10.52 0.67 -16.99
N LYS A 175 -10.06 0.58 -18.24
CA LYS A 175 -9.93 -0.70 -18.96
C LYS A 175 -8.60 -1.36 -18.64
N VAL A 176 -8.67 -2.54 -18.05
CA VAL A 176 -7.48 -3.34 -17.74
C VAL A 176 -6.74 -3.77 -19.01
N LYS A 177 -5.46 -3.46 -19.10
CA LYS A 177 -4.53 -3.89 -20.15
C LYS A 177 -3.73 -5.12 -19.74
N LYS A 178 -3.24 -5.11 -18.50
CA LYS A 178 -2.50 -6.21 -17.88
C LYS A 178 -2.94 -6.34 -16.44
N MET A 179 -3.02 -7.55 -15.92
CA MET A 179 -3.30 -7.83 -14.51
C MET A 179 -2.74 -9.21 -14.17
N ILE A 180 -2.01 -9.28 -13.06
CA ILE A 180 -1.49 -10.52 -12.51
C ILE A 180 -1.60 -10.50 -10.99
N SER A 181 -1.92 -11.64 -10.40
CA SER A 181 -1.71 -11.88 -8.97
C SER A 181 -0.61 -12.91 -8.78
N PHE A 182 0.21 -12.72 -7.75
CA PHE A 182 1.34 -13.62 -7.49
C PHE A 182 1.73 -13.61 -6.02
N SER A 183 2.23 -14.77 -5.57
CA SER A 183 2.83 -14.89 -4.25
C SER A 183 4.18 -14.17 -4.22
N ARG A 184 4.43 -13.41 -3.15
CA ARG A 184 5.70 -12.74 -2.90
C ARG A 184 6.16 -13.04 -1.47
N PRO A 185 6.67 -14.24 -1.20
CA PRO A 185 7.25 -14.56 0.09
C PRO A 185 8.28 -13.49 0.48
N THR A 186 8.07 -12.83 1.61
CA THR A 186 8.87 -11.65 1.99
C THR A 186 9.55 -11.91 3.32
N LEU A 187 10.89 -11.84 3.31
CA LEU A 187 11.66 -11.91 4.53
C LEU A 187 11.38 -10.70 5.41
N LEU A 188 11.12 -10.94 6.70
CA LEU A 188 10.90 -9.89 7.68
C LEU A 188 12.22 -9.58 8.42
N PRO A 189 12.89 -8.44 8.12
CA PRO A 189 14.22 -8.14 8.68
C PRO A 189 14.23 -8.05 10.20
N THR A 190 13.13 -7.59 10.78
CA THR A 190 12.95 -7.41 12.24
C THR A 190 12.00 -8.43 12.85
N GLY A 191 11.71 -9.52 12.11
CA GLY A 191 10.75 -10.54 12.50
C GLY A 191 9.31 -10.04 12.52
N ILE A 192 8.41 -10.93 12.96
CA ILE A 192 6.97 -10.64 12.97
C ILE A 192 6.60 -9.56 13.98
N LYS A 193 7.27 -9.47 15.12
CA LYS A 193 7.00 -8.42 16.12
C LYS A 193 7.27 -7.02 15.55
N GLY A 194 8.38 -6.82 14.86
CA GLY A 194 8.69 -5.54 14.19
C GLY A 194 7.68 -5.19 13.10
N TRP A 195 7.22 -6.20 12.35
CA TRP A 195 6.15 -6.03 11.38
C TRP A 195 4.84 -5.58 12.05
N LEU A 196 4.40 -6.26 13.10
CA LEU A 196 3.19 -5.91 13.84
C LEU A 196 3.26 -4.51 14.45
N GLN A 197 4.39 -4.14 15.04
CA GLN A 197 4.61 -2.79 15.58
C GLN A 197 4.49 -1.69 14.51
N THR A 198 4.74 -2.02 13.25
CA THR A 198 4.68 -1.08 12.14
C THR A 198 3.28 -1.00 11.54
N PHE A 199 2.59 -2.14 11.38
CA PHE A 199 1.40 -2.22 10.54
C PHE A 199 0.10 -2.54 11.28
N SER A 200 0.13 -2.99 12.56
CA SER A 200 -1.08 -3.44 13.25
C SER A 200 -1.92 -2.32 13.89
N ALA A 201 -1.37 -1.13 14.09
CA ALA A 201 -2.04 -0.06 14.82
C ALA A 201 -3.46 0.27 14.29
N PRO A 202 -3.73 0.34 12.97
CA PRO A 202 -5.09 0.55 12.48
C PRO A 202 -6.06 -0.59 12.79
N ALA A 203 -5.56 -1.84 12.83
CA ALA A 203 -6.38 -2.99 13.20
C ALA A 203 -6.73 -3.00 14.70
N LEU A 204 -5.86 -2.46 15.53
CA LEU A 204 -5.99 -2.42 17.01
C LEU A 204 -6.61 -1.13 17.54
N VAL A 205 -7.17 -0.27 16.69
CA VAL A 205 -7.68 1.07 17.07
C VAL A 205 -8.75 1.03 18.17
N ASN A 206 -9.49 -0.07 18.31
CA ASN A 206 -10.50 -0.27 19.35
C ASN A 206 -9.97 -1.00 20.59
N VAL A 207 -8.66 -1.25 20.67
CA VAL A 207 -8.00 -1.90 21.79
C VAL A 207 -7.33 -0.84 22.67
N PRO A 208 -7.48 -0.90 24.01
CA PRO A 208 -6.76 0.00 24.91
C PRO A 208 -5.23 -0.07 24.68
N MET A 209 -4.55 1.08 24.67
CA MET A 209 -3.13 1.18 24.31
C MET A 209 -2.23 0.34 25.24
N GLU A 210 -2.58 0.24 26.51
CA GLU A 210 -1.89 -0.58 27.50
C GLU A 210 -1.91 -2.08 27.19
N MET A 211 -2.84 -2.52 26.33
CA MET A 211 -2.93 -3.91 25.90
C MET A 211 -2.16 -4.20 24.61
N HIS A 212 -1.76 -3.17 23.85
CA HIS A 212 -1.18 -3.36 22.52
C HIS A 212 0.09 -4.22 22.56
N GLU A 213 1.03 -3.95 23.48
CA GLU A 213 2.29 -4.71 23.55
C GLU A 213 2.01 -6.20 23.85
N LYS A 214 1.16 -6.47 24.83
CA LYS A 214 0.77 -7.83 25.18
C LYS A 214 0.12 -8.58 24.01
N LEU A 215 -0.81 -7.92 23.29
CA LEU A 215 -1.47 -8.55 22.15
C LEU A 215 -0.50 -8.75 20.98
N ILE A 216 0.38 -7.80 20.73
CA ILE A 216 1.44 -7.94 19.69
C ILE A 216 2.32 -9.15 20.00
N ASP A 217 2.71 -9.38 21.24
CA ASP A 217 3.53 -10.53 21.63
C ASP A 217 2.75 -11.85 21.43
N GLU A 218 1.51 -11.94 21.87
CA GLU A 218 0.68 -13.13 21.67
C GLU A 218 0.40 -13.40 20.18
N ILE A 219 0.16 -12.37 19.38
CA ILE A 219 -0.02 -12.50 17.93
C ILE A 219 1.27 -12.99 17.30
N ALA A 220 2.42 -12.41 17.67
CA ALA A 220 3.71 -12.81 17.15
C ALA A 220 4.01 -14.28 17.43
N GLU A 221 3.84 -14.74 18.68
CA GLU A 221 4.03 -16.15 19.07
C GLU A 221 3.13 -17.11 18.28
N LYS A 222 1.88 -16.71 18.00
CA LYS A 222 0.96 -17.52 17.20
C LYS A 222 1.43 -17.60 15.75
N VAL A 223 1.71 -16.46 15.13
CA VAL A 223 2.08 -16.35 13.73
C VAL A 223 3.43 -17.04 13.43
N GLU A 224 4.38 -16.97 14.37
CA GLU A 224 5.69 -17.64 14.22
C GLU A 224 5.60 -19.16 14.03
N LYS A 225 4.53 -19.77 14.49
CA LYS A 225 4.27 -21.22 14.33
C LYS A 225 3.67 -21.59 12.98
N GLU A 226 3.10 -20.61 12.29
CA GLU A 226 2.33 -20.79 11.05
C GLU A 226 3.07 -20.30 9.80
N LEU A 227 4.00 -19.34 9.96
CA LEU A 227 4.79 -18.80 8.86
C LEU A 227 6.03 -19.66 8.58
N GLU A 228 6.42 -19.65 7.31
CA GLU A 228 7.66 -20.28 6.87
C GLU A 228 8.89 -19.55 7.43
N LYS A 229 9.98 -20.30 7.58
CA LYS A 229 11.29 -19.76 7.98
C LYS A 229 12.32 -20.15 6.95
N ASN A 230 13.26 -19.23 6.67
CA ASN A 230 14.40 -19.59 5.83
C ASN A 230 15.40 -20.48 6.60
N GLU A 231 16.48 -20.90 5.95
CA GLU A 231 17.54 -21.73 6.53
C GLU A 231 18.21 -21.12 7.77
N LYS A 232 18.12 -19.79 7.93
CA LYS A 232 18.64 -19.05 9.09
C LYS A 232 17.60 -18.87 10.21
N GLY A 233 16.41 -19.47 10.07
CA GLY A 233 15.32 -19.35 11.03
C GLY A 233 14.57 -18.01 10.98
N GLN A 234 14.81 -17.17 9.97
CA GLN A 234 14.15 -15.90 9.81
C GLN A 234 12.76 -16.09 9.16
N ILE A 235 11.77 -15.33 9.62
CA ILE A 235 10.38 -15.45 9.20
C ILE A 235 10.17 -14.88 7.80
N ILE A 236 9.41 -15.63 7.00
CA ILE A 236 8.95 -15.27 5.67
C ILE A 236 7.44 -15.02 5.74
N ALA A 237 7.01 -13.79 5.51
CA ALA A 237 5.59 -13.43 5.49
C ALA A 237 4.92 -13.82 4.17
N ASP A 238 3.65 -14.22 4.26
CA ASP A 238 2.80 -14.73 3.19
C ASP A 238 2.17 -13.60 2.35
N TYR A 239 3.00 -12.74 1.75
CA TYR A 239 2.49 -11.69 0.87
C TYR A 239 1.92 -12.26 -0.43
N VAL A 240 0.76 -11.76 -0.83
CA VAL A 240 0.17 -11.96 -2.16
C VAL A 240 -0.09 -10.60 -2.78
N ARG A 241 0.42 -10.38 -3.98
CA ARG A 241 0.33 -9.10 -4.67
C ARG A 241 -0.58 -9.18 -5.89
N LEU A 242 -1.29 -8.09 -6.13
CA LEU A 242 -2.00 -7.78 -7.36
C LEU A 242 -1.27 -6.64 -8.04
N ARG A 243 -0.84 -6.85 -9.29
CA ARG A 243 -0.25 -5.83 -10.14
C ARG A 243 -1.11 -5.65 -11.37
N PHE A 244 -1.40 -4.41 -11.74
CA PHE A 244 -2.18 -4.14 -12.93
C PHE A 244 -1.80 -2.81 -13.61
N GLU A 245 -2.11 -2.76 -14.91
CA GLU A 245 -2.17 -1.57 -15.73
C GLU A 245 -3.58 -1.44 -16.29
N ALA A 246 -4.22 -0.30 -16.06
CA ALA A 246 -5.50 0.06 -16.63
C ALA A 246 -5.41 1.42 -17.36
N VAL A 247 -6.25 1.65 -18.37
CA VAL A 247 -6.24 2.87 -19.18
C VAL A 247 -7.65 3.49 -19.15
N LYS A 248 -7.71 4.83 -18.96
CA LYS A 248 -8.97 5.59 -19.04
C LYS A 248 -9.47 5.64 -20.49
N GLU A 249 -10.68 5.16 -20.72
CA GLU A 249 -11.35 5.19 -22.06
C GLU A 249 -11.93 6.55 -22.42
#